data_2d373616d27a832abb519753b3fa237a
#
_entry.id   2d373616d27a832abb519753b3fa237a
#
_cell.length_a   1.000
_cell.length_b   1.000
_cell.length_c   1.000
_cell.angle_alpha   90.00
_cell.angle_beta   90.00
_cell.angle_gamma   90.00
#
_symmetry.space_group_name_H-M   'P 1'
#
loop_
_entity.id
_entity.type
_entity.pdbx_description
1 polymer ?
#
loop_
_entity_poly.entity_id
_entity_poly.type
_entity_poly.pdbx_seq_one_letter_code
_entity_poly.pdbx_strand_id
1 'polypeptide(L)'
;MNRNKNIINERLKVTVIGCGACGNSITAKIEEFVRDLDGDKPNVSFVGINTSTEDLASVSLAHKIHINNSKGAACNREASIQDLAECIKEVLDELKTYIVKDSIVFIVSSLGGGTGSSISPMLAEILLDEGYTVGMAIVLPSDDESLKIKDNARQAFYEIEALKPRLGSIFILDNNATEKAKINSTFASLFTSVLCINNNSQDGNMDLAEIEACLKTPSFSIITRAGKANGTTANIVEVLNRDSNIFAKRENKTVSVIGISEAVSAKESKINMSELRKEVGTAPTEFHGYSSMSEENVVILSGLVMPYSRIDAMTESVEKEADTIKNSMMATTEVRTDKSSNAFSSVAMPTVSQTNANVKQPSALERLEKMKAKMISK
;
A
#
# COMPACT_ATOMS: atom_id res chain seq x y z
N MET A 1 7.05 35.34 -35.77
CA MET A 1 6.34 35.12 -34.48
C MET A 1 6.87 33.86 -33.84
N ASN A 2 7.91 33.98 -33.02
CA ASN A 2 8.49 32.87 -32.26
C ASN A 2 7.57 32.57 -31.06
N ARG A 3 6.79 31.50 -31.15
CA ARG A 3 6.18 30.90 -29.98
C ARG A 3 7.23 29.97 -29.33
N ASN A 4 8.16 30.55 -28.59
CA ASN A 4 8.83 29.79 -27.53
C ASN A 4 7.77 29.45 -26.46
N LYS A 5 7.00 28.39 -26.68
CA LYS A 5 6.34 27.71 -25.57
C LYS A 5 7.48 27.18 -24.70
N ASN A 6 7.70 27.76 -23.54
CA ASN A 6 8.39 27.07 -22.48
C ASN A 6 7.68 25.72 -22.32
N ILE A 7 8.31 24.69 -22.84
CA ILE A 7 7.91 23.30 -22.55
C ILE A 7 8.24 23.13 -21.07
N ILE A 8 7.25 23.40 -20.22
CA ILE A 8 7.33 23.05 -18.81
C ILE A 8 7.33 21.52 -18.82
N ASN A 9 8.46 20.91 -18.51
CA ASN A 9 8.53 19.48 -18.26
C ASN A 9 7.62 19.20 -17.05
N GLU A 10 6.38 18.80 -17.32
CA GLU A 10 5.46 18.37 -16.28
C GLU A 10 6.03 17.10 -15.65
N ARG A 11 6.13 17.08 -14.34
CA ARG A 11 6.65 15.97 -13.57
C ARG A 11 5.52 15.22 -12.89
N LEU A 12 5.73 13.94 -12.69
CA LEU A 12 4.83 13.11 -11.87
C LEU A 12 4.65 13.79 -10.50
N LYS A 13 3.38 14.01 -10.15
CA LYS A 13 2.98 14.59 -8.88
C LYS A 13 2.46 13.47 -8.00
N VAL A 14 3.07 13.29 -6.84
CA VAL A 14 2.70 12.24 -5.89
C VAL A 14 2.63 12.82 -4.48
N THR A 15 1.67 12.36 -3.71
CA THR A 15 1.66 12.56 -2.26
C THR A 15 1.74 11.20 -1.60
N VAL A 16 2.71 10.99 -0.71
CA VAL A 16 2.89 9.72 0.01
C VAL A 16 2.49 9.92 1.47
N ILE A 17 1.50 9.17 1.91
CA ILE A 17 0.95 9.24 3.26
C ILE A 17 1.27 7.93 3.99
N GLY A 18 2.17 7.98 4.96
CA GLY A 18 2.44 6.86 5.86
C GLY A 18 1.41 6.77 6.97
N CYS A 19 0.83 5.60 7.19
CA CYS A 19 -0.10 5.34 8.29
C CYS A 19 0.48 4.29 9.25
N GLY A 20 0.63 4.68 10.53
CA GLY A 20 1.22 3.84 11.57
C GLY A 20 2.75 3.71 11.45
N ALA A 21 3.39 3.03 12.39
CA ALA A 21 4.86 2.96 12.49
C ALA A 21 5.54 2.45 11.21
N CYS A 22 5.06 1.34 10.64
CA CYS A 22 5.64 0.76 9.43
C CYS A 22 5.44 1.68 8.20
N GLY A 23 4.22 2.19 7.99
CA GLY A 23 3.93 3.10 6.88
C GLY A 23 4.78 4.37 6.95
N ASN A 24 4.92 4.95 8.13
CA ASN A 24 5.76 6.13 8.35
C ASN A 24 7.25 5.83 8.11
N SER A 25 7.73 4.66 8.51
CA SER A 25 9.12 4.24 8.27
C SER A 25 9.43 4.09 6.77
N ILE A 26 8.51 3.48 6.00
CA ILE A 26 8.66 3.36 4.54
C ILE A 26 8.61 4.74 3.89
N THR A 27 7.64 5.57 4.27
CA THR A 27 7.47 6.93 3.74
C THR A 27 8.70 7.80 4.01
N ALA A 28 9.27 7.72 5.22
CA ALA A 28 10.50 8.42 5.57
C ALA A 28 11.70 7.97 4.73
N LYS A 29 11.79 6.67 4.41
CA LYS A 29 12.84 6.17 3.52
C LYS A 29 12.68 6.64 2.08
N ILE A 30 11.44 6.73 1.57
CA ILE A 30 11.18 7.31 0.24
C ILE A 30 11.59 8.79 0.24
N GLU A 31 11.22 9.55 1.28
CA GLU A 31 11.61 10.96 1.42
C GLU A 31 13.14 11.11 1.47
N GLU A 32 13.83 10.25 2.23
CA GLU A 32 15.30 10.22 2.30
C GLU A 32 15.91 10.00 0.91
N PHE A 33 15.48 8.96 0.19
CA PHE A 33 15.99 8.68 -1.16
C PHE A 33 15.71 9.82 -2.14
N VAL A 34 14.51 10.41 -2.11
CA VAL A 34 14.18 11.57 -2.97
C VAL A 34 15.01 12.80 -2.59
N ARG A 35 15.25 13.03 -1.29
CA ARG A 35 16.09 14.15 -0.83
C ARG A 35 17.53 14.01 -1.30
N ASP A 36 18.06 12.78 -1.30
CA ASP A 36 19.45 12.47 -1.62
C ASP A 36 19.72 12.32 -3.13
N LEU A 37 18.69 12.48 -3.98
CA LEU A 37 18.85 12.50 -5.44
C LEU A 37 19.69 13.70 -5.88
N ASP A 38 20.62 13.45 -6.79
CA ASP A 38 21.33 14.48 -7.52
C ASP A 38 20.46 15.05 -8.66
N GLY A 39 20.49 16.36 -8.85
CA GLY A 39 19.80 17.04 -9.95
C GLY A 39 18.29 17.26 -9.70
N ASP A 40 17.50 17.06 -10.74
CA ASP A 40 16.07 17.38 -10.74
C ASP A 40 15.23 16.39 -9.94
N LYS A 41 14.57 16.88 -8.88
CA LYS A 41 13.74 16.05 -7.98
C LYS A 41 12.30 15.94 -8.45
N PRO A 42 11.62 14.81 -8.23
CA PRO A 42 10.19 14.66 -8.49
C PRO A 42 9.36 15.61 -7.61
N ASN A 43 8.13 15.90 -8.01
CA ASN A 43 7.20 16.74 -7.25
C ASN A 43 6.41 15.88 -6.26
N VAL A 44 6.99 15.63 -5.10
CA VAL A 44 6.44 14.72 -4.09
C VAL A 44 6.30 15.40 -2.73
N SER A 45 5.19 15.16 -2.05
CA SER A 45 4.96 15.50 -0.65
C SER A 45 4.91 14.23 0.20
N PHE A 46 5.41 14.31 1.42
CA PHE A 46 5.49 13.21 2.37
C PHE A 46 4.84 13.58 3.69
N VAL A 47 3.91 12.74 4.15
CA VAL A 47 3.16 12.97 5.40
C VAL A 47 3.12 11.68 6.21
N GLY A 48 3.38 11.75 7.51
CA GLY A 48 3.22 10.63 8.43
C GLY A 48 2.02 10.83 9.35
N ILE A 49 1.18 9.81 9.51
CA ILE A 49 0.03 9.80 10.42
C ILE A 49 0.19 8.66 11.43
N ASN A 50 0.03 8.93 12.71
CA ASN A 50 0.06 7.89 13.75
C ASN A 50 -0.74 8.30 14.99
N THR A 51 -1.19 7.28 15.75
CA THR A 51 -1.75 7.42 17.10
C THR A 51 -0.68 7.51 18.19
N SER A 52 0.57 7.14 17.89
CA SER A 52 1.72 7.18 18.80
C SER A 52 2.61 8.37 18.47
N THR A 53 2.80 9.27 19.44
CA THR A 53 3.76 10.38 19.34
C THR A 53 5.21 9.90 19.32
N GLU A 54 5.50 8.82 20.03
CA GLU A 54 6.85 8.24 20.10
C GLU A 54 7.27 7.67 18.75
N ASP A 55 6.38 6.93 18.09
CA ASP A 55 6.63 6.41 16.74
C ASP A 55 6.81 7.55 15.72
N LEU A 56 5.99 8.60 15.81
CA LEU A 56 6.15 9.79 14.95
C LEU A 56 7.47 10.51 15.21
N ALA A 57 7.91 10.59 16.47
CA ALA A 57 9.18 11.19 16.81
C ALA A 57 10.38 10.41 16.27
N SER A 58 10.24 9.08 16.15
CA SER A 58 11.31 8.18 15.72
C SER A 58 11.64 8.24 14.23
N VAL A 59 10.76 8.80 13.38
CA VAL A 59 10.95 8.90 11.93
C VAL A 59 11.29 10.32 11.51
N SER A 60 12.12 10.47 10.48
CA SER A 60 12.50 11.75 9.91
C SER A 60 11.59 12.08 8.71
N LEU A 61 10.40 12.63 8.99
CA LEU A 61 9.44 13.12 7.98
C LEU A 61 9.24 14.62 8.12
N ALA A 62 9.06 15.30 6.98
CA ALA A 62 8.82 16.74 6.94
C ALA A 62 7.48 17.13 7.58
N HIS A 63 6.44 16.33 7.34
CA HIS A 63 5.10 16.57 7.86
C HIS A 63 4.62 15.37 8.66
N LYS A 64 4.07 15.64 9.86
CA LYS A 64 3.62 14.62 10.81
C LYS A 64 2.31 15.04 11.43
N ILE A 65 1.29 14.16 11.33
CA ILE A 65 -0.03 14.38 11.93
C ILE A 65 -0.20 13.36 13.05
N HIS A 66 -0.34 13.83 14.27
CA HIS A 66 -0.68 13.00 15.42
C HIS A 66 -2.19 12.95 15.60
N ILE A 67 -2.75 11.74 15.71
CA ILE A 67 -4.15 11.56 16.07
C ILE A 67 -4.28 11.83 17.57
N ASN A 68 -4.92 12.94 17.90
CA ASN A 68 -5.01 13.48 19.25
C ASN A 68 -5.62 12.49 20.24
N ASN A 69 -5.22 12.67 21.52
CA ASN A 69 -5.65 11.90 22.69
C ASN A 69 -5.24 10.42 22.71
N SER A 70 -4.47 9.95 21.74
CA SER A 70 -4.00 8.56 21.70
C SER A 70 -2.58 8.44 22.22
N LYS A 71 -2.35 7.34 22.99
CA LYS A 71 -1.01 6.90 23.43
C LYS A 71 -0.49 5.72 22.60
N GLY A 72 -1.13 5.48 21.45
CA GLY A 72 -0.86 4.33 20.58
C GLY A 72 -1.97 3.28 20.65
N ALA A 73 -2.10 2.51 19.57
CA ALA A 73 -3.21 1.59 19.36
C ALA A 73 -3.03 0.20 19.98
N ALA A 74 -1.84 -0.19 20.41
CA ALA A 74 -1.52 -1.53 20.95
C ALA A 74 -2.14 -2.67 20.11
N CYS A 75 -2.02 -2.62 18.78
CA CYS A 75 -2.64 -3.53 17.80
C CYS A 75 -4.19 -3.59 17.87
N ASN A 76 -4.84 -2.62 18.50
CA ASN A 76 -6.30 -2.55 18.58
C ASN A 76 -6.85 -1.59 17.50
N ARG A 77 -7.47 -2.15 16.46
CA ARG A 77 -8.07 -1.40 15.35
C ARG A 77 -9.21 -0.50 15.82
N GLU A 78 -10.09 -1.01 16.70
CA GLU A 78 -11.27 -0.28 17.17
C GLU A 78 -10.87 0.97 17.96
N ALA A 79 -9.85 0.86 18.82
CA ALA A 79 -9.32 2.01 19.54
C ALA A 79 -8.80 3.09 18.59
N SER A 80 -8.01 2.71 17.56
CA SER A 80 -7.52 3.67 16.56
C SER A 80 -8.64 4.34 15.76
N ILE A 81 -9.71 3.60 15.45
CA ILE A 81 -10.88 4.16 14.73
C ILE A 81 -11.61 5.17 15.64
N GLN A 82 -11.75 4.87 16.94
CA GLN A 82 -12.36 5.79 17.89
C GLN A 82 -11.54 7.07 18.04
N ASP A 83 -10.22 6.93 18.22
CA ASP A 83 -9.30 8.07 18.30
C ASP A 83 -9.40 8.96 17.06
N LEU A 84 -9.43 8.34 15.86
CA LEU A 84 -9.60 9.08 14.61
C LEU A 84 -10.97 9.78 14.53
N ALA A 85 -12.05 9.11 14.96
CA ALA A 85 -13.39 9.69 14.91
C ALA A 85 -13.52 10.97 15.74
N GLU A 86 -12.77 11.09 16.84
CA GLU A 86 -12.77 12.26 17.68
C GLU A 86 -12.19 13.50 16.98
N CYS A 87 -11.18 13.33 16.10
CA CYS A 87 -10.43 14.42 15.48
C CYS A 87 -10.38 14.36 13.95
N ILE A 88 -11.29 13.62 13.30
CA ILE A 88 -11.22 13.36 11.86
C ILE A 88 -11.20 14.65 11.02
N LYS A 89 -11.96 15.67 11.40
CA LYS A 89 -12.02 16.93 10.64
C LYS A 89 -10.68 17.66 10.69
N GLU A 90 -10.12 17.77 11.88
CA GLU A 90 -8.84 18.40 12.12
C GLU A 90 -7.71 17.69 11.35
N VAL A 91 -7.71 16.35 11.40
CA VAL A 91 -6.74 15.51 10.66
C VAL A 91 -6.88 15.70 9.16
N LEU A 92 -8.09 15.71 8.61
CA LEU A 92 -8.32 15.91 7.18
C LEU A 92 -7.99 17.34 6.73
N ASP A 93 -8.35 18.34 7.50
CA ASP A 93 -8.05 19.74 7.17
C ASP A 93 -6.54 19.98 7.14
N GLU A 94 -5.79 19.43 8.10
CA GLU A 94 -4.34 19.50 8.12
C GLU A 94 -3.74 18.69 6.96
N LEU A 95 -4.17 17.44 6.75
CA LEU A 95 -3.66 16.56 5.69
C LEU A 95 -3.81 17.20 4.30
N LYS A 96 -4.94 17.83 4.02
CA LYS A 96 -5.22 18.49 2.73
C LYS A 96 -4.24 19.60 2.41
N THR A 97 -3.64 20.22 3.41
CA THR A 97 -2.61 21.27 3.18
C THR A 97 -1.31 20.71 2.62
N TYR A 98 -1.07 19.40 2.81
CA TYR A 98 0.13 18.72 2.36
C TYR A 98 -0.07 17.94 1.05
N ILE A 99 -1.32 17.72 0.62
CA ILE A 99 -1.59 17.02 -0.65
C ILE A 99 -1.24 17.93 -1.82
N VAL A 100 -0.33 17.48 -2.67
CA VAL A 100 0.03 18.19 -3.90
C VAL A 100 -1.18 18.20 -4.84
N LYS A 101 -1.51 19.37 -5.37
CA LYS A 101 -2.65 19.52 -6.27
C LYS A 101 -2.49 18.64 -7.52
N ASP A 102 -3.55 17.91 -7.86
CA ASP A 102 -3.60 16.99 -9.01
C ASP A 102 -2.57 15.85 -8.91
N SER A 103 -2.19 15.46 -7.68
CA SER A 103 -1.29 14.33 -7.45
C SER A 103 -2.02 13.00 -7.35
N ILE A 104 -1.28 11.91 -7.58
CA ILE A 104 -1.69 10.59 -7.13
C ILE A 104 -1.30 10.46 -5.66
N VAL A 105 -2.27 10.13 -4.80
CA VAL A 105 -2.04 9.93 -3.37
C VAL A 105 -1.75 8.45 -3.11
N PHE A 106 -0.58 8.12 -2.57
CA PHE A 106 -0.25 6.77 -2.13
C PHE A 106 -0.31 6.66 -0.62
N ILE A 107 -1.17 5.78 -0.11
CA ILE A 107 -1.26 5.47 1.31
C ILE A 107 -0.42 4.23 1.60
N VAL A 108 0.56 4.37 2.50
CA VAL A 108 1.51 3.31 2.87
C VAL A 108 1.23 2.84 4.28
N SER A 109 1.02 1.53 4.48
CA SER A 109 0.71 0.97 5.80
C SER A 109 1.09 -0.50 5.93
N SER A 110 1.26 -0.97 7.16
CA SER A 110 1.21 -2.40 7.48
C SER A 110 -0.20 -2.76 7.94
N LEU A 111 -0.70 -3.90 7.45
CA LEU A 111 -2.05 -4.36 7.80
C LEU A 111 -2.13 -5.10 9.14
N GLY A 112 -1.00 -5.44 9.77
CA GLY A 112 -0.98 -6.16 11.05
C GLY A 112 -1.14 -5.27 12.28
N GLY A 113 -0.70 -4.00 12.22
CA GLY A 113 -0.75 -3.07 13.34
C GLY A 113 -2.16 -2.58 13.67
N GLY A 114 -2.32 -1.81 14.75
CA GLY A 114 -3.59 -1.17 15.10
C GLY A 114 -3.89 0.02 14.20
N THR A 115 -3.00 1.02 14.19
CA THR A 115 -3.18 2.29 13.46
C THR A 115 -3.19 2.09 11.95
N GLY A 116 -2.15 1.46 11.39
CA GLY A 116 -2.02 1.30 9.94
C GLY A 116 -3.17 0.50 9.33
N SER A 117 -3.56 -0.61 9.96
CA SER A 117 -4.60 -1.50 9.46
C SER A 117 -6.02 -0.90 9.51
N SER A 118 -6.27 0.00 10.46
CA SER A 118 -7.60 0.60 10.65
C SER A 118 -7.76 1.91 9.89
N ILE A 119 -6.77 2.80 9.98
CA ILE A 119 -6.86 4.15 9.43
C ILE A 119 -6.65 4.16 7.92
N SER A 120 -5.72 3.34 7.38
CA SER A 120 -5.40 3.40 5.96
C SER A 120 -6.56 3.05 5.04
N PRO A 121 -7.41 2.01 5.27
CA PRO A 121 -8.58 1.78 4.44
C PRO A 121 -9.63 2.89 4.54
N MET A 122 -9.86 3.41 5.74
CA MET A 122 -10.82 4.50 5.96
C MET A 122 -10.38 5.80 5.29
N LEU A 123 -9.09 6.13 5.42
CA LEU A 123 -8.52 7.32 4.77
C LEU A 123 -8.57 7.18 3.24
N ALA A 124 -8.29 5.98 2.71
CA ALA A 124 -8.42 5.72 1.28
C ALA A 124 -9.86 5.95 0.80
N GLU A 125 -10.87 5.43 1.52
CA GLU A 125 -12.28 5.62 1.18
C GLU A 125 -12.66 7.11 1.20
N ILE A 126 -12.27 7.85 2.24
CA ILE A 126 -12.57 9.29 2.37
C ILE A 126 -11.95 10.08 1.22
N LEU A 127 -10.68 9.86 0.91
CA LEU A 127 -10.00 10.57 -0.17
C LEU A 127 -10.58 10.23 -1.55
N LEU A 128 -10.98 8.97 -1.78
CA LEU A 128 -11.70 8.55 -2.99
C LEU A 128 -13.07 9.24 -3.10
N ASP A 129 -13.81 9.38 -2.00
CA ASP A 129 -15.11 10.08 -1.97
C ASP A 129 -14.97 11.58 -2.24
N GLU A 130 -13.84 12.16 -1.88
CA GLU A 130 -13.50 13.55 -2.20
C GLU A 130 -12.92 13.75 -3.61
N GLY A 131 -12.78 12.68 -4.39
CA GLY A 131 -12.36 12.72 -5.80
C GLY A 131 -10.85 12.65 -6.02
N TYR A 132 -10.05 12.33 -5.01
CA TYR A 132 -8.63 12.08 -5.20
C TYR A 132 -8.37 10.75 -5.93
N THR A 133 -7.29 10.69 -6.69
CA THR A 133 -6.74 9.43 -7.20
C THR A 133 -5.88 8.79 -6.11
N VAL A 134 -6.27 7.61 -5.63
CA VAL A 134 -5.61 6.94 -4.51
C VAL A 134 -5.04 5.59 -4.93
N GLY A 135 -3.75 5.38 -4.70
CA GLY A 135 -3.09 4.07 -4.72
C GLY A 135 -2.67 3.66 -3.31
N MET A 136 -2.25 2.44 -3.14
CA MET A 136 -1.83 1.93 -1.83
C MET A 136 -0.53 1.14 -1.91
N ALA A 137 0.25 1.16 -0.83
CA ALA A 137 1.34 0.21 -0.59
C ALA A 137 1.10 -0.42 0.79
N ILE A 138 0.78 -1.71 0.79
CA ILE A 138 0.40 -2.43 2.00
C ILE A 138 1.38 -3.55 2.31
N VAL A 139 1.65 -3.77 3.60
CA VAL A 139 2.56 -4.83 4.07
C VAL A 139 1.76 -5.89 4.80
N LEU A 140 1.81 -7.13 4.29
CA LEU A 140 1.24 -8.30 4.93
C LEU A 140 2.16 -8.81 6.05
N PRO A 141 1.62 -9.30 7.17
CA PRO A 141 2.43 -9.90 8.23
C PRO A 141 3.05 -11.22 7.77
N SER A 142 4.14 -11.61 8.42
CA SER A 142 4.71 -12.96 8.28
C SER A 142 3.86 -14.01 9.02
N ASP A 143 4.04 -15.28 8.67
CA ASP A 143 3.25 -16.38 9.23
C ASP A 143 3.55 -16.66 10.70
N ASP A 144 4.72 -16.25 11.20
CA ASP A 144 5.14 -16.33 12.60
C ASP A 144 4.60 -15.22 13.50
N GLU A 145 3.89 -14.23 12.92
CA GLU A 145 3.26 -13.17 13.71
C GLU A 145 2.04 -13.67 14.49
N SER A 146 1.70 -12.95 15.56
CA SER A 146 0.59 -13.34 16.44
C SER A 146 -0.76 -13.36 15.73
N LEU A 147 -1.69 -14.17 16.25
CA LEU A 147 -3.08 -14.26 15.79
C LEU A 147 -3.72 -12.89 15.58
N LYS A 148 -3.56 -11.97 16.56
CA LYS A 148 -4.16 -10.63 16.48
C LYS A 148 -3.64 -9.83 15.29
N ILE A 149 -2.34 -9.93 14.99
CA ILE A 149 -1.70 -9.25 13.87
C ILE A 149 -2.22 -9.81 12.53
N LYS A 150 -2.32 -11.14 12.42
CA LYS A 150 -2.84 -11.80 11.21
C LYS A 150 -4.33 -11.50 10.99
N ASP A 151 -5.14 -11.48 12.06
CA ASP A 151 -6.57 -11.14 11.96
C ASP A 151 -6.80 -9.67 11.61
N ASN A 152 -6.02 -8.74 12.16
CA ASN A 152 -6.05 -7.34 11.74
C ASN A 152 -5.77 -7.20 10.23
N ALA A 153 -4.76 -7.92 9.74
CA ALA A 153 -4.37 -7.88 8.33
C ALA A 153 -5.46 -8.45 7.42
N ARG A 154 -6.08 -9.57 7.82
CA ARG A 154 -7.20 -10.17 7.10
C ARG A 154 -8.37 -9.19 6.97
N GLN A 155 -8.79 -8.56 8.08
CA GLN A 155 -9.88 -7.59 8.08
C GLN A 155 -9.57 -6.39 7.17
N ALA A 156 -8.38 -5.78 7.35
CA ALA A 156 -7.97 -4.62 6.56
C ALA A 156 -7.83 -4.94 5.06
N PHE A 157 -7.38 -6.14 4.72
CA PHE A 157 -7.28 -6.57 3.32
C PHE A 157 -8.66 -6.58 2.65
N TYR A 158 -9.68 -7.16 3.28
CA TYR A 158 -11.04 -7.19 2.70
C TYR A 158 -11.67 -5.79 2.61
N GLU A 159 -11.38 -4.89 3.54
CA GLU A 159 -11.79 -3.48 3.44
C GLU A 159 -11.15 -2.80 2.22
N ILE A 160 -9.85 -3.01 1.98
CA ILE A 160 -9.14 -2.48 0.81
C ILE A 160 -9.65 -3.14 -0.48
N GLU A 161 -9.90 -4.44 -0.46
CA GLU A 161 -10.45 -5.15 -1.63
C GLU A 161 -11.81 -4.60 -2.05
N ALA A 162 -12.66 -4.25 -1.11
CA ALA A 162 -13.94 -3.60 -1.40
C ALA A 162 -13.77 -2.24 -2.11
N LEU A 163 -12.68 -1.54 -1.85
CA LEU A 163 -12.32 -0.28 -2.51
C LEU A 163 -11.57 -0.47 -3.84
N LYS A 164 -11.06 -1.67 -4.12
CA LYS A 164 -10.19 -1.97 -5.28
C LYS A 164 -10.68 -1.39 -6.61
N PRO A 165 -11.98 -1.45 -6.99
CA PRO A 165 -12.43 -0.91 -8.27
C PRO A 165 -12.24 0.61 -8.43
N ARG A 166 -12.06 1.32 -7.32
CA ARG A 166 -11.89 2.78 -7.25
C ARG A 166 -10.44 3.19 -7.01
N LEU A 167 -9.62 2.27 -6.52
CA LEU A 167 -8.20 2.49 -6.26
C LEU A 167 -7.39 2.43 -7.56
N GLY A 168 -6.22 3.05 -7.57
CA GLY A 168 -5.17 2.76 -8.52
C GLY A 168 -4.35 1.52 -8.13
N SER A 169 -3.06 1.56 -8.41
CA SER A 169 -2.14 0.47 -8.07
C SER A 169 -2.11 0.16 -6.58
N ILE A 170 -2.14 -1.13 -6.24
CA ILE A 170 -1.98 -1.63 -4.88
C ILE A 170 -0.69 -2.46 -4.84
N PHE A 171 0.37 -1.93 -4.27
CA PHE A 171 1.61 -2.67 -4.04
C PHE A 171 1.46 -3.50 -2.76
N ILE A 172 1.56 -4.81 -2.87
CA ILE A 172 1.36 -5.73 -1.75
C ILE A 172 2.69 -6.39 -1.39
N LEU A 173 3.29 -5.93 -0.31
CA LEU A 173 4.54 -6.45 0.23
C LEU A 173 4.25 -7.60 1.19
N ASP A 174 5.14 -8.60 1.26
CA ASP A 174 4.96 -9.77 2.12
C ASP A 174 6.17 -9.98 3.05
N ASN A 175 5.92 -9.88 4.35
CA ASN A 175 6.95 -10.10 5.37
C ASN A 175 7.46 -11.55 5.44
N ASN A 176 6.87 -12.49 4.69
CA ASN A 176 7.45 -13.82 4.51
C ASN A 176 8.65 -13.84 3.58
N ALA A 177 8.84 -12.82 2.74
CA ALA A 177 9.87 -12.83 1.72
C ALA A 177 11.29 -12.69 2.29
N THR A 178 11.47 -11.79 3.26
CA THR A 178 12.77 -11.50 3.89
C THR A 178 12.58 -10.61 5.13
N GLU A 179 13.67 -10.14 5.73
CA GLU A 179 13.62 -9.23 6.88
C GLU A 179 12.82 -7.95 6.60
N LYS A 180 11.97 -7.54 7.57
CA LYS A 180 11.08 -6.38 7.46
C LYS A 180 11.80 -5.09 7.06
N ALA A 181 12.97 -4.83 7.66
CA ALA A 181 13.77 -3.64 7.34
C ALA A 181 14.25 -3.64 5.88
N LYS A 182 14.60 -4.81 5.35
CA LYS A 182 15.00 -4.99 3.96
C LYS A 182 13.83 -4.82 3.00
N ILE A 183 12.64 -5.35 3.33
CA ILE A 183 11.41 -5.15 2.55
C ILE A 183 11.11 -3.66 2.44
N ASN A 184 11.08 -2.95 3.57
CA ASN A 184 10.77 -1.54 3.63
C ASN A 184 11.75 -0.69 2.80
N SER A 185 13.05 -0.94 2.96
CA SER A 185 14.09 -0.22 2.23
C SER A 185 14.08 -0.54 0.72
N THR A 186 13.86 -1.81 0.36
CA THR A 186 13.79 -2.23 -1.05
C THR A 186 12.58 -1.59 -1.74
N PHE A 187 11.40 -1.62 -1.10
CA PHE A 187 10.21 -0.98 -1.68
C PHE A 187 10.41 0.52 -1.83
N ALA A 188 10.93 1.19 -0.80
CA ALA A 188 11.20 2.62 -0.88
C ALA A 188 12.13 2.97 -2.06
N SER A 189 13.17 2.18 -2.26
CA SER A 189 14.09 2.35 -3.39
C SER A 189 13.42 2.08 -4.75
N LEU A 190 12.63 1.01 -4.88
CA LEU A 190 11.88 0.69 -6.11
C LEU A 190 10.86 1.78 -6.45
N PHE A 191 10.12 2.25 -5.46
CA PHE A 191 9.13 3.31 -5.66
C PHE A 191 9.80 4.63 -6.06
N THR A 192 10.94 4.97 -5.44
CA THR A 192 11.73 6.13 -5.84
C THR A 192 12.20 6.02 -7.28
N SER A 193 12.60 4.83 -7.76
CA SER A 193 12.98 4.65 -9.17
C SER A 193 11.81 4.96 -10.13
N VAL A 194 10.56 4.64 -9.76
CA VAL A 194 9.37 5.03 -10.54
C VAL A 194 9.18 6.55 -10.54
N LEU A 195 9.34 7.20 -9.39
CA LEU A 195 9.23 8.66 -9.27
C LEU A 195 10.28 9.40 -10.10
N CYS A 196 11.40 8.74 -10.39
CA CYS A 196 12.54 9.29 -11.12
C CYS A 196 12.57 8.90 -12.62
N ILE A 197 11.54 8.21 -13.13
CA ILE A 197 11.48 7.92 -14.58
C ILE A 197 11.53 9.24 -15.33
N ASN A 198 12.58 9.38 -16.15
CA ASN A 198 12.90 10.64 -16.80
C ASN A 198 12.29 10.71 -18.21
N ASN A 199 11.62 11.82 -18.50
CA ASN A 199 10.87 12.04 -19.72
C ASN A 199 11.70 12.78 -20.82
N ASN A 200 13.03 12.84 -20.73
CA ASN A 200 13.90 13.63 -21.58
C ASN A 200 14.65 12.81 -22.64
N SER A 201 14.04 11.77 -23.21
CA SER A 201 14.68 11.00 -24.28
C SER A 201 14.25 11.46 -25.68
N GLN A 202 15.19 11.50 -26.62
CA GLN A 202 14.91 11.76 -28.04
C GLN A 202 14.41 10.50 -28.78
N ASP A 203 14.61 9.32 -28.21
CA ASP A 203 14.32 8.02 -28.81
C ASP A 203 12.93 7.45 -28.44
N GLY A 204 12.06 8.27 -27.84
CA GLY A 204 10.81 7.80 -27.23
C GLY A 204 11.01 7.47 -25.75
N ASN A 205 10.46 8.26 -24.90
CA ASN A 205 10.46 8.05 -23.44
C ASN A 205 9.10 7.51 -23.00
N MET A 206 9.07 6.90 -21.84
CA MET A 206 7.81 6.67 -21.14
C MET A 206 7.33 8.02 -20.60
N ASP A 207 6.26 8.56 -21.18
CA ASP A 207 5.77 9.89 -20.83
C ASP A 207 4.99 9.89 -19.49
N LEU A 208 4.64 11.09 -19.00
CA LEU A 208 3.95 11.27 -17.75
C LEU A 208 2.60 10.54 -17.72
N ALA A 209 1.82 10.61 -18.81
CA ALA A 209 0.51 9.97 -18.89
C ALA A 209 0.63 8.44 -18.88
N GLU A 210 1.69 7.88 -19.45
CA GLU A 210 1.98 6.45 -19.44
C GLU A 210 2.38 5.97 -18.05
N ILE A 211 3.22 6.74 -17.32
CA ILE A 211 3.57 6.45 -15.92
C ILE A 211 2.32 6.53 -15.05
N GLU A 212 1.53 7.57 -15.20
CA GLU A 212 0.26 7.72 -14.48
C GLU A 212 -0.71 6.59 -14.81
N ALA A 213 -0.81 6.14 -16.05
CA ALA A 213 -1.64 5.01 -16.44
C ALA A 213 -1.23 3.73 -15.69
N CYS A 214 0.07 3.46 -15.55
CA CYS A 214 0.55 2.35 -14.72
C CYS A 214 0.11 2.49 -13.26
N LEU A 215 0.27 3.68 -12.67
CA LEU A 215 -0.02 3.92 -11.25
C LEU A 215 -1.51 4.05 -10.94
N LYS A 216 -2.33 4.44 -11.91
CA LYS A 216 -3.79 4.56 -11.80
C LYS A 216 -4.54 3.27 -12.14
N THR A 217 -3.85 2.25 -12.64
CA THR A 217 -4.47 0.96 -12.98
C THR A 217 -4.85 0.22 -11.71
N PRO A 218 -6.14 -0.12 -11.52
CA PRO A 218 -6.63 -0.81 -10.33
C PRO A 218 -6.01 -2.19 -10.12
N SER A 219 -5.93 -2.62 -8.87
CA SER A 219 -5.52 -3.95 -8.42
C SER A 219 -4.03 -4.08 -8.10
N PHE A 220 -3.57 -5.30 -7.87
CA PHE A 220 -2.20 -5.60 -7.47
C PHE A 220 -1.19 -5.15 -8.51
N SER A 221 -0.09 -4.57 -8.05
CA SER A 221 0.98 -4.07 -8.91
C SER A 221 2.35 -4.42 -8.33
N ILE A 222 3.32 -4.61 -9.24
CA ILE A 222 4.70 -4.94 -8.90
C ILE A 222 5.63 -3.98 -9.64
N ILE A 223 6.67 -3.55 -8.95
CA ILE A 223 7.79 -2.82 -9.54
C ILE A 223 9.02 -3.72 -9.49
N THR A 224 9.74 -3.81 -10.59
CA THR A 224 11.08 -4.41 -10.60
C THR A 224 12.07 -3.53 -11.31
N ARG A 225 13.34 -3.70 -11.02
CA ARG A 225 14.41 -2.96 -11.66
C ARG A 225 15.65 -3.80 -11.88
N ALA A 226 16.44 -3.40 -12.85
CA ALA A 226 17.77 -3.94 -13.12
C ALA A 226 18.70 -2.78 -13.50
N GLY A 227 19.95 -2.83 -13.04
CA GLY A 227 20.95 -1.85 -13.45
C GLY A 227 21.15 -1.85 -14.97
N LYS A 228 21.62 -0.74 -15.52
CA LYS A 228 21.83 -0.51 -16.96
C LYS A 228 22.57 -1.66 -17.66
N ALA A 229 23.63 -2.17 -17.04
CA ALA A 229 24.40 -3.28 -17.61
C ALA A 229 23.61 -4.61 -17.68
N ASN A 230 22.66 -4.81 -16.78
CA ASN A 230 21.92 -6.04 -16.54
C ASN A 230 20.45 -5.98 -16.98
N GLY A 231 20.06 -5.00 -17.77
CA GLY A 231 18.69 -4.75 -18.23
C GLY A 231 18.19 -5.71 -19.31
N THR A 232 18.55 -7.00 -19.24
CA THR A 232 18.03 -8.01 -20.18
C THR A 232 16.70 -8.56 -19.73
N THR A 233 15.87 -9.03 -20.65
CA THR A 233 14.60 -9.73 -20.34
C THR A 233 14.81 -10.85 -19.33
N ALA A 234 15.83 -11.68 -19.51
CA ALA A 234 16.14 -12.80 -18.63
C ALA A 234 16.40 -12.34 -17.18
N ASN A 235 17.20 -11.29 -16.98
CA ASN A 235 17.48 -10.76 -15.65
C ASN A 235 16.25 -10.12 -14.98
N ILE A 236 15.40 -9.41 -15.74
CA ILE A 236 14.16 -8.85 -15.23
C ILE A 236 13.22 -9.98 -14.78
N VAL A 237 13.06 -11.00 -15.59
CA VAL A 237 12.24 -12.18 -15.26
C VAL A 237 12.80 -12.92 -14.04
N GLU A 238 14.11 -13.08 -13.96
CA GLU A 238 14.76 -13.69 -12.80
C GLU A 238 14.44 -12.89 -11.52
N VAL A 239 14.57 -11.57 -11.54
CA VAL A 239 14.25 -10.72 -10.38
C VAL A 239 12.78 -10.81 -9.99
N LEU A 240 11.86 -10.87 -10.98
CA LEU A 240 10.41 -11.01 -10.73
C LEU A 240 10.05 -12.35 -10.07
N ASN A 241 10.79 -13.41 -10.37
CA ASN A 241 10.49 -14.77 -9.91
C ASN A 241 11.35 -15.24 -8.72
N ARG A 242 12.26 -14.41 -8.22
CA ARG A 242 13.08 -14.75 -7.04
C ARG A 242 12.20 -14.96 -5.80
N ASP A 243 12.55 -15.94 -4.99
CA ASP A 243 11.90 -16.15 -3.68
C ASP A 243 12.10 -14.96 -2.73
N SER A 244 13.14 -14.16 -2.93
CA SER A 244 13.41 -12.92 -2.19
C SER A 244 12.70 -11.69 -2.77
N ASN A 245 11.79 -11.85 -3.73
CA ASN A 245 10.94 -10.76 -4.18
C ASN A 245 10.08 -10.29 -3.01
N ILE A 246 10.13 -8.98 -2.74
CA ILE A 246 9.43 -8.39 -1.58
C ILE A 246 7.91 -8.34 -1.72
N PHE A 247 7.39 -8.55 -2.92
CA PHE A 247 5.95 -8.55 -3.18
C PHE A 247 5.33 -9.91 -2.95
N ALA A 248 4.04 -9.93 -2.61
CA ALA A 248 3.26 -11.15 -2.59
C ALA A 248 3.35 -11.89 -3.95
N LYS A 249 3.28 -13.23 -3.93
CA LYS A 249 3.40 -14.03 -5.14
C LYS A 249 2.24 -13.77 -6.09
N ARG A 250 2.54 -13.72 -7.39
CA ARG A 250 1.53 -13.60 -8.45
C ARG A 250 0.73 -14.89 -8.55
N GLU A 251 -0.60 -14.76 -8.65
CA GLU A 251 -1.51 -15.91 -8.81
C GLU A 251 -1.42 -16.58 -10.19
N ASN A 252 -1.21 -15.73 -11.21
CA ASN A 252 -1.19 -16.16 -12.60
C ASN A 252 -0.46 -15.13 -13.49
N LYS A 253 -0.57 -15.30 -14.81
CA LYS A 253 0.00 -14.38 -15.81
C LYS A 253 -1.01 -13.34 -16.32
N THR A 254 -2.00 -12.92 -15.51
CA THR A 254 -2.90 -11.81 -15.86
C THR A 254 -2.24 -10.51 -15.49
N VAL A 255 -2.17 -9.57 -16.43
CA VAL A 255 -1.65 -8.23 -16.26
C VAL A 255 -2.44 -7.27 -17.14
N SER A 256 -2.77 -6.08 -16.65
CA SER A 256 -3.54 -5.08 -17.42
C SER A 256 -2.65 -4.07 -18.11
N VAL A 257 -1.56 -3.65 -17.46
CA VAL A 257 -0.60 -2.68 -18.01
C VAL A 257 0.83 -3.13 -17.72
N ILE A 258 1.68 -3.07 -18.75
CA ILE A 258 3.12 -3.24 -18.63
C ILE A 258 3.76 -1.89 -18.98
N GLY A 259 4.49 -1.29 -18.02
CA GLY A 259 5.30 -0.09 -18.23
C GLY A 259 6.78 -0.43 -18.14
N ILE A 260 7.56 0.00 -19.11
CA ILE A 260 9.01 -0.23 -19.16
C ILE A 260 9.72 1.09 -19.46
N SER A 261 10.62 1.49 -18.56
CA SER A 261 11.61 2.52 -18.80
C SER A 261 12.99 1.88 -18.86
N GLU A 262 13.56 1.81 -20.06
CA GLU A 262 14.85 1.15 -20.30
C GLU A 262 15.99 2.19 -20.30
N ALA A 263 17.07 1.90 -19.56
CA ALA A 263 18.22 2.80 -19.34
C ALA A 263 19.23 2.80 -20.50
N VAL A 264 18.74 2.71 -21.72
CA VAL A 264 19.53 2.70 -22.95
C VAL A 264 18.81 3.48 -24.05
N SER A 265 19.47 3.69 -25.20
CA SER A 265 18.79 4.15 -26.41
C SER A 265 17.94 3.03 -27.03
N ALA A 266 16.93 3.38 -27.83
CA ALA A 266 16.07 2.38 -28.50
C ALA A 266 16.87 1.38 -29.36
N LYS A 267 18.00 1.78 -29.92
CA LYS A 267 18.88 0.91 -30.73
C LYS A 267 19.64 -0.12 -29.91
N GLU A 268 19.82 0.15 -28.61
CA GLU A 268 20.56 -0.69 -27.67
C GLU A 268 19.63 -1.50 -26.75
N SER A 269 18.32 -1.44 -27.00
CA SER A 269 17.32 -2.16 -26.22
C SER A 269 17.64 -3.66 -26.11
N LYS A 270 17.57 -4.15 -24.87
CA LYS A 270 17.83 -5.57 -24.53
C LYS A 270 16.58 -6.27 -24.01
N ILE A 271 15.46 -5.55 -23.90
CA ILE A 271 14.20 -6.11 -23.44
C ILE A 271 13.40 -6.59 -24.64
N ASN A 272 13.25 -7.92 -24.75
CA ASN A 272 12.41 -8.55 -25.75
C ASN A 272 10.98 -8.70 -25.21
N MET A 273 10.05 -7.87 -25.71
CA MET A 273 8.65 -7.89 -25.30
C MET A 273 7.96 -9.23 -25.51
N SER A 274 8.30 -9.96 -26.58
CA SER A 274 7.72 -11.29 -26.82
C SER A 274 8.13 -12.31 -25.75
N GLU A 275 9.36 -12.26 -25.28
CA GLU A 275 9.85 -13.12 -24.20
C GLU A 275 9.25 -12.67 -22.86
N LEU A 276 9.21 -11.37 -22.59
CA LEU A 276 8.61 -10.83 -21.38
C LEU A 276 7.15 -11.25 -21.23
N ARG A 277 6.34 -11.14 -22.31
CA ARG A 277 4.92 -11.57 -22.32
C ARG A 277 4.73 -13.04 -21.99
N LYS A 278 5.65 -13.92 -22.39
CA LYS A 278 5.58 -15.36 -22.06
C LYS A 278 5.65 -15.58 -20.54
N GLU A 279 6.37 -14.71 -19.84
CA GLU A 279 6.62 -14.82 -18.40
C GLU A 279 5.61 -14.04 -17.55
N VAL A 280 5.26 -12.83 -17.96
CA VAL A 280 4.38 -11.96 -17.15
C VAL A 280 2.92 -11.96 -17.62
N GLY A 281 2.66 -12.42 -18.84
CA GLY A 281 1.35 -12.35 -19.49
C GLY A 281 1.30 -11.25 -20.55
N THR A 282 0.24 -11.29 -21.37
CA THR A 282 -0.03 -10.25 -22.39
C THR A 282 -0.95 -9.21 -21.81
N ALA A 283 -0.50 -7.96 -21.79
CA ALA A 283 -1.30 -6.83 -21.34
C ALA A 283 -2.08 -6.20 -22.51
N PRO A 284 -3.31 -5.71 -22.28
CA PRO A 284 -4.02 -4.85 -23.24
C PRO A 284 -3.27 -3.55 -23.55
N THR A 285 -2.50 -3.05 -22.59
CA THR A 285 -1.75 -1.79 -22.72
C THR A 285 -0.30 -2.01 -22.33
N GLU A 286 0.60 -1.56 -23.20
CA GLU A 286 2.04 -1.68 -22.99
C GLU A 286 2.72 -0.37 -23.36
N PHE A 287 3.57 0.12 -22.46
CA PHE A 287 4.39 1.30 -22.64
C PHE A 287 5.86 0.91 -22.57
N HIS A 288 6.64 1.35 -23.54
CA HIS A 288 8.06 1.06 -23.57
C HIS A 288 8.84 2.31 -23.97
N GLY A 289 9.48 2.92 -23.00
CA GLY A 289 10.29 4.13 -23.20
C GLY A 289 11.78 3.86 -22.95
N TYR A 290 12.60 4.76 -23.44
CA TYR A 290 14.06 4.67 -23.39
C TYR A 290 14.66 5.95 -22.79
N SER A 291 15.68 5.80 -21.96
CA SER A 291 16.41 6.95 -21.40
C SER A 291 17.87 6.61 -21.17
N SER A 292 18.74 6.98 -22.10
CA SER A 292 20.19 6.78 -21.99
C SER A 292 20.82 7.50 -20.80
N MET A 293 20.09 8.46 -20.20
CA MET A 293 20.50 9.21 -19.01
C MET A 293 20.19 8.48 -17.70
N SER A 294 19.35 7.42 -17.75
CA SER A 294 19.04 6.60 -16.58
C SER A 294 20.12 5.55 -16.32
N GLU A 295 20.32 5.21 -15.06
CA GLU A 295 21.24 4.13 -14.65
C GLU A 295 20.49 2.81 -14.35
N GLU A 296 19.17 2.85 -14.32
CA GLU A 296 18.33 1.70 -13.99
C GLU A 296 17.21 1.50 -15.01
N ASN A 297 16.99 0.24 -15.35
CA ASN A 297 15.81 -0.20 -16.07
C ASN A 297 14.69 -0.44 -15.07
N VAL A 298 13.54 0.15 -15.26
CA VAL A 298 12.37 0.02 -14.39
C VAL A 298 11.24 -0.64 -15.15
N VAL A 299 10.64 -1.68 -14.55
CA VAL A 299 9.45 -2.35 -15.08
C VAL A 299 8.33 -2.29 -14.07
N ILE A 300 7.16 -1.86 -14.50
CA ILE A 300 5.94 -1.79 -13.70
C ILE A 300 4.92 -2.75 -14.31
N LEU A 301 4.41 -3.67 -13.52
CA LEU A 301 3.30 -4.56 -13.86
C LEU A 301 2.10 -4.14 -13.05
N SER A 302 1.01 -3.72 -13.68
CA SER A 302 -0.20 -3.24 -13.00
C SER A 302 -1.45 -3.97 -13.43
N GLY A 303 -2.43 -4.06 -12.52
CA GLY A 303 -3.67 -4.78 -12.77
C GLY A 303 -3.49 -6.30 -12.73
N LEU A 304 -2.62 -6.77 -11.86
CA LEU A 304 -2.45 -8.20 -11.55
C LEU A 304 -3.63 -8.69 -10.70
N VAL A 305 -3.86 -10.00 -10.71
CA VAL A 305 -4.81 -10.63 -9.77
C VAL A 305 -4.30 -10.46 -8.34
N MET A 306 -5.21 -10.12 -7.42
CA MET A 306 -4.89 -10.02 -5.99
C MET A 306 -4.34 -11.35 -5.48
N PRO A 307 -3.39 -11.37 -4.52
CA PRO A 307 -2.73 -12.58 -4.04
C PRO A 307 -3.63 -13.36 -3.06
N TYR A 308 -4.76 -13.87 -3.57
CA TYR A 308 -5.78 -14.55 -2.77
C TYR A 308 -5.25 -15.79 -2.06
N SER A 309 -4.39 -16.59 -2.70
CA SER A 309 -3.80 -17.77 -2.07
C SER A 309 -3.00 -17.41 -0.80
N ARG A 310 -2.33 -16.26 -0.78
CA ARG A 310 -1.64 -15.76 0.42
C ARG A 310 -2.62 -15.32 1.52
N ILE A 311 -3.73 -14.71 1.15
CA ILE A 311 -4.78 -14.26 2.08
C ILE A 311 -5.56 -15.45 2.63
N ASP A 312 -5.87 -16.43 1.79
CA ASP A 312 -6.56 -17.66 2.20
C ASP A 312 -5.71 -18.46 3.20
N ALA A 313 -4.41 -18.63 2.91
CA ALA A 313 -3.48 -19.29 3.84
C ALA A 313 -3.40 -18.56 5.20
N MET A 314 -3.36 -17.23 5.19
CA MET A 314 -3.39 -16.43 6.42
C MET A 314 -4.73 -16.59 7.16
N THR A 315 -5.85 -16.63 6.46
CA THR A 315 -7.19 -16.82 7.03
C THR A 315 -7.32 -18.19 7.70
N GLU A 316 -6.88 -19.26 7.01
CA GLU A 316 -6.84 -20.61 7.59
C GLU A 316 -5.97 -20.69 8.85
N SER A 317 -4.83 -20.00 8.85
CA SER A 317 -3.95 -19.92 10.03
C SER A 317 -4.65 -19.24 11.19
N VAL A 318 -5.35 -18.12 10.94
CA VAL A 318 -6.13 -17.40 11.96
C VAL A 318 -7.22 -18.30 12.56
N GLU A 319 -7.97 -19.03 11.73
CA GLU A 319 -9.04 -19.91 12.18
C GLU A 319 -8.50 -21.06 13.02
N LYS A 320 -7.45 -21.74 12.58
CA LYS A 320 -6.81 -22.86 13.32
C LYS A 320 -6.26 -22.41 14.67
N GLU A 321 -5.59 -21.26 14.74
CA GLU A 321 -5.06 -20.73 15.98
C GLU A 321 -6.17 -20.29 16.94
N ALA A 322 -7.24 -19.67 16.44
CA ALA A 322 -8.39 -19.28 17.23
C ALA A 322 -9.09 -20.51 17.86
N ASP A 323 -9.28 -21.59 17.09
CA ASP A 323 -9.85 -22.85 17.58
C ASP A 323 -8.94 -23.52 18.63
N THR A 324 -7.64 -23.49 18.42
CA THR A 324 -6.66 -24.03 19.38
C THR A 324 -6.73 -23.29 20.72
N ILE A 325 -6.78 -21.96 20.68
CA ILE A 325 -6.90 -21.12 21.88
C ILE A 325 -8.22 -21.38 22.58
N LYS A 326 -9.33 -21.44 21.85
CA LYS A 326 -10.66 -21.74 22.39
C LYS A 326 -10.71 -23.10 23.09
N ASN A 327 -10.17 -24.13 22.44
CA ASN A 327 -10.12 -25.49 23.02
C ASN A 327 -9.24 -25.56 24.27
N SER A 328 -8.10 -24.85 24.27
CA SER A 328 -7.22 -24.76 25.45
C SER A 328 -7.89 -24.04 26.62
N MET A 329 -8.63 -22.96 26.34
CA MET A 329 -9.40 -22.25 27.37
C MET A 329 -10.53 -23.10 27.93
N MET A 330 -11.27 -23.87 27.11
CA MET A 330 -12.30 -24.79 27.57
C MET A 330 -11.72 -25.90 28.46
N ALA A 331 -10.62 -26.52 28.03
CA ALA A 331 -9.94 -27.56 28.83
C ALA A 331 -9.45 -27.03 30.19
N THR A 332 -9.01 -25.78 30.24
CA THR A 332 -8.59 -25.13 31.51
C THR A 332 -9.77 -24.81 32.40
N THR A 333 -10.95 -24.55 31.84
CA THR A 333 -12.17 -24.24 32.61
C THR A 333 -12.81 -25.51 33.17
N GLU A 334 -12.76 -26.63 32.45
CA GLU A 334 -13.29 -27.93 32.95
C GLU A 334 -12.55 -28.45 34.18
N VAL A 335 -11.29 -28.14 34.37
CA VAL A 335 -10.48 -28.53 35.55
C VAL A 335 -10.84 -27.74 36.82
N ARG A 336 -11.57 -26.61 36.69
CA ARG A 336 -11.91 -25.71 37.80
C ARG A 336 -13.36 -25.74 38.25
N THR A 337 -14.23 -26.55 37.67
CA THR A 337 -15.63 -26.64 38.16
C THR A 337 -15.80 -27.61 39.32
N ASP A 338 -15.47 -27.15 40.48
CA ASP A 338 -16.30 -27.44 41.64
C ASP A 338 -17.54 -26.54 41.57
N LYS A 339 -18.70 -27.15 41.62
CA LYS A 339 -20.01 -26.63 41.35
C LYS A 339 -20.27 -25.23 41.94
N SER A 340 -20.23 -24.18 41.19
CA SER A 340 -21.14 -23.00 41.30
C SER A 340 -20.85 -21.92 40.29
N SER A 341 -21.95 -21.42 39.67
CA SER A 341 -22.15 -20.21 38.92
C SER A 341 -21.75 -20.15 37.42
N ASN A 342 -22.80 -20.26 36.66
CA ASN A 342 -22.91 -19.75 35.27
C ASN A 342 -22.61 -18.26 35.23
N ALA A 343 -21.48 -17.87 34.67
CA ALA A 343 -21.22 -16.49 34.22
C ALA A 343 -20.02 -16.46 33.29
N PHE A 344 -20.16 -16.94 32.06
CA PHE A 344 -19.35 -16.51 30.91
C PHE A 344 -19.94 -17.13 29.63
N SER A 345 -21.09 -16.61 29.23
CA SER A 345 -21.61 -16.82 27.90
C SER A 345 -21.76 -15.45 27.27
N SER A 346 -20.81 -15.08 26.46
CA SER A 346 -20.97 -14.20 25.27
C SER A 346 -19.64 -13.60 24.85
N VAL A 347 -18.81 -14.38 24.15
CA VAL A 347 -17.96 -13.79 23.13
C VAL A 347 -18.61 -14.15 21.80
N ALA A 348 -19.49 -13.29 21.37
CA ALA A 348 -20.09 -13.39 20.05
C ALA A 348 -19.02 -13.00 19.02
N MET A 349 -18.60 -13.96 18.22
CA MET A 349 -17.89 -13.67 16.99
C MET A 349 -18.83 -12.87 16.07
N PRO A 350 -18.40 -11.77 15.45
CA PRO A 350 -19.21 -11.11 14.45
C PRO A 350 -19.31 -12.04 13.24
N THR A 351 -20.50 -12.62 13.05
CA THR A 351 -20.87 -13.26 11.79
C THR A 351 -20.89 -12.20 10.70
N VAL A 352 -20.13 -12.43 9.64
CA VAL A 352 -20.23 -11.69 8.39
C VAL A 352 -21.62 -11.97 7.80
N SER A 353 -22.57 -11.09 8.09
CA SER A 353 -23.86 -11.12 7.42
C SER A 353 -23.65 -10.67 5.97
N GLN A 354 -23.94 -11.56 5.04
CA GLN A 354 -24.14 -11.21 3.64
C GLN A 354 -25.29 -10.21 3.56
N THR A 355 -24.97 -8.94 3.43
CA THR A 355 -25.94 -7.87 3.25
C THR A 355 -26.43 -7.86 1.81
N ASN A 356 -27.74 -7.98 1.64
CA ASN A 356 -28.45 -7.80 0.40
C ASN A 356 -28.04 -6.47 -0.27
N ALA A 357 -27.65 -6.57 -1.52
CA ALA A 357 -27.33 -5.45 -2.39
C ALA A 357 -28.59 -4.61 -2.65
N ASN A 358 -28.75 -3.48 -1.95
CA ASN A 358 -29.54 -2.31 -2.41
C ASN A 358 -29.74 -1.21 -1.35
N VAL A 359 -28.98 -1.22 -0.26
CA VAL A 359 -28.94 -0.06 0.64
C VAL A 359 -27.59 0.62 0.44
N LYS A 360 -27.61 1.89 0.01
CA LYS A 360 -26.38 2.70 -0.08
C LYS A 360 -25.72 2.71 1.30
N GLN A 361 -24.59 2.02 1.43
CA GLN A 361 -23.88 2.01 2.72
C GLN A 361 -23.37 3.43 3.01
N PRO A 362 -23.41 3.89 4.27
CA PRO A 362 -22.90 5.18 4.64
C PRO A 362 -21.38 5.25 4.37
N SER A 363 -20.90 6.40 3.89
CA SER A 363 -19.47 6.63 3.65
C SER A 363 -18.63 6.47 4.91
N ALA A 364 -17.31 6.30 4.76
CA ALA A 364 -16.39 6.20 5.91
C ALA A 364 -16.50 7.43 6.82
N LEU A 365 -16.60 8.62 6.24
CA LEU A 365 -16.75 9.85 6.99
C LEU A 365 -18.07 9.87 7.78
N GLU A 366 -19.19 9.51 7.17
CA GLU A 366 -20.48 9.41 7.88
C GLU A 366 -20.47 8.38 9.01
N ARG A 367 -19.75 7.26 8.83
CA ARG A 367 -19.59 6.24 9.88
C ARG A 367 -18.81 6.80 11.07
N LEU A 368 -17.71 7.52 10.82
CA LEU A 368 -16.90 8.18 11.87
C LEU A 368 -17.67 9.28 12.58
N GLU A 369 -18.41 10.12 11.87
CA GLU A 369 -19.23 11.17 12.47
C GLU A 369 -20.35 10.59 13.36
N LYS A 370 -20.99 9.50 12.94
CA LYS A 370 -21.98 8.78 13.76
C LYS A 370 -21.34 8.16 15.02
N MET A 371 -20.11 7.65 14.92
CA MET A 371 -19.37 7.14 16.09
C MET A 371 -19.07 8.30 17.05
N LYS A 372 -18.54 9.41 16.58
CA LYS A 372 -18.29 10.61 17.38
C LYS A 372 -19.57 11.09 18.10
N ALA A 373 -20.68 11.17 17.39
CA ALA A 373 -21.97 11.58 17.97
C ALA A 373 -22.44 10.64 19.10
N LYS A 374 -22.25 9.32 18.95
CA LYS A 374 -22.58 8.32 20.00
C LYS A 374 -21.67 8.42 21.22
N MET A 375 -20.42 8.86 21.06
CA MET A 375 -19.47 9.04 22.18
C MET A 375 -19.81 10.27 23.02
N ILE A 376 -20.29 11.34 22.38
CA ILE A 376 -20.71 12.60 23.05
C ILE A 376 -22.04 12.40 23.79
N SER A 377 -22.87 11.43 23.37
CA SER A 377 -24.20 11.18 23.98
C SER A 377 -24.17 10.21 25.16
N LYS A 378 -23.02 9.66 25.50
CA LYS A 378 -22.76 8.83 26.72
C LYS A 378 -22.02 9.64 27.77
#